data_d1091903d9ccfa3a12ef1141efc1a9e7
#
_entry.id   d1091903d9ccfa3a12ef1141efc1a9e7
#
_cell.length_a   1.000
_cell.length_b   1.000
_cell.length_c   1.000
_cell.angle_alpha   90.00
_cell.angle_beta   90.00
_cell.angle_gamma   90.00
#
_symmetry.space_group_name_H-M   'P 1'
#
loop_
_entity.id
_entity.type
_entity.pdbx_description
1 polymer ?
#
loop_
_entity_poly.entity_id
_entity_poly.type
_entity_poly.pdbx_seq_one_letter_code
_entity_poly.pdbx_strand_id
1 'polypeptide(L)'
;MVVYLIVLLLVGIGVVGARHGLVGGRVRGRDVPPADPYVTAMLAEGPKRVALTVLCEMVGAGQLAVDKQGRARPMGDAVADPLRQAVLRGFDGQPRLRAQTLWARAARAPEMRLALPESLLFEPARRRRIALVPVPLAVAAVAGGPVILADLPAGLIVVPGVAVVLVSSIALMITTPRATPLGRAVVRSVAKAHRRGELAASFGVAARGGPAVRDPYLYRALFGDPG
;
A
#
# COMPACT_ATOMS: atom_id res chain seq x y z
N MET A 1 -11.71 25.15 28.48
CA MET A 1 -11.37 24.99 27.04
C MET A 1 -9.90 24.68 26.80
N VAL A 2 -8.96 25.43 27.35
CA VAL A 2 -7.50 25.23 27.16
C VAL A 2 -7.05 23.84 27.62
N VAL A 3 -7.46 23.39 28.81
CA VAL A 3 -7.10 22.06 29.34
C VAL A 3 -7.59 20.91 28.43
N TYR A 4 -8.80 21.02 27.89
CA TYR A 4 -9.35 20.04 26.95
C TYR A 4 -8.57 19.96 25.64
N LEU A 5 -8.17 21.09 25.08
CA LEU A 5 -7.29 21.14 23.90
C LEU A 5 -5.92 20.52 24.16
N ILE A 6 -5.34 20.74 25.36
CA ILE A 6 -4.09 20.12 25.78
C ILE A 6 -4.23 18.60 25.85
N VAL A 7 -5.31 18.07 26.44
CA VAL A 7 -5.58 16.63 26.51
C VAL A 7 -5.73 16.03 25.13
N LEU A 8 -6.47 16.67 24.22
CA LEU A 8 -6.61 16.21 22.83
C LEU A 8 -5.27 16.21 22.09
N LEU A 9 -4.44 17.23 22.32
CA LEU A 9 -3.10 17.30 21.75
C LEU A 9 -2.20 16.18 22.26
N LEU A 10 -2.22 15.89 23.57
CA LEU A 10 -1.46 14.79 24.18
C LEU A 10 -1.92 13.42 23.68
N VAL A 11 -3.23 13.23 23.49
CA VAL A 11 -3.78 12.03 22.86
C VAL A 11 -3.27 11.89 21.43
N GLY A 12 -3.29 12.96 20.64
CA GLY A 12 -2.75 12.98 19.27
C GLY A 12 -1.26 12.64 19.23
N ILE A 13 -0.46 13.23 20.10
CA ILE A 13 0.99 12.93 20.24
C ILE A 13 1.20 11.47 20.66
N GLY A 14 0.41 10.98 21.63
CA GLY A 14 0.46 9.57 22.08
C GLY A 14 0.15 8.57 20.96
N VAL A 15 -0.84 8.86 20.12
CA VAL A 15 -1.20 8.06 18.95
C VAL A 15 -0.07 8.04 17.92
N VAL A 16 0.52 9.20 17.64
CA VAL A 16 1.67 9.31 16.71
C VAL A 16 2.90 8.59 17.28
N GLY A 17 3.18 8.74 18.58
CA GLY A 17 4.27 8.06 19.27
C GLY A 17 4.10 6.54 19.29
N ALA A 18 2.92 6.05 19.63
CA ALA A 18 2.59 4.61 19.58
C ALA A 18 2.75 4.04 18.17
N ARG A 19 2.32 4.79 17.15
CA ARG A 19 2.53 4.42 15.74
C ARG A 19 4.01 4.31 15.40
N HIS A 20 4.82 5.29 15.77
CA HIS A 20 6.27 5.26 15.52
C HIS A 20 6.95 4.11 16.27
N GLY A 21 6.57 3.80 17.49
CA GLY A 21 7.09 2.66 18.25
C GLY A 21 6.71 1.30 17.65
N LEU A 22 5.43 1.12 17.30
CA LEU A 22 4.91 -0.14 16.76
C LEU A 22 5.29 -0.40 15.31
N VAL A 23 5.42 0.66 14.50
CA VAL A 23 5.69 0.58 13.06
C VAL A 23 7.14 0.92 12.74
N GLY A 24 7.82 1.67 13.61
CA GLY A 24 9.13 2.30 13.37
C GLY A 24 10.36 1.44 13.60
N GLY A 25 10.25 0.16 13.98
CA GLY A 25 11.37 -0.72 14.22
C GLY A 25 12.41 -0.67 13.09
N ARG A 26 13.61 -0.14 13.37
CA ARG A 26 14.73 -0.18 12.43
C ARG A 26 15.35 -1.57 12.48
N VAL A 27 15.22 -2.31 11.38
CA VAL A 27 16.05 -3.50 11.18
C VAL A 27 17.46 -3.00 10.86
N ARG A 28 18.39 -3.09 11.83
CA ARG A 28 19.79 -2.75 11.62
C ARG A 28 20.49 -3.88 10.86
N GLY A 29 21.14 -3.51 9.76
CA GLY A 29 22.37 -4.17 9.29
C GLY A 29 22.29 -5.61 8.81
N ARG A 30 21.14 -6.11 8.33
CA ARG A 30 21.12 -7.34 7.53
C ARG A 30 21.05 -6.98 6.06
N ASP A 31 22.04 -7.44 5.30
CA ASP A 31 21.92 -7.57 3.85
C ASP A 31 20.74 -8.51 3.58
N VAL A 32 19.60 -7.92 3.29
CA VAL A 32 18.41 -8.69 2.93
C VAL A 32 18.61 -9.01 1.46
N PRO A 33 18.71 -10.30 1.08
CA PRO A 33 18.89 -10.67 -0.32
C PRO A 33 17.76 -10.08 -1.17
N PRO A 34 18.02 -9.74 -2.44
CA PRO A 34 17.00 -9.26 -3.36
C PRO A 34 15.94 -10.35 -3.45
N ALA A 35 14.77 -10.05 -2.92
CA ALA A 35 13.61 -10.91 -3.07
C ALA A 35 13.15 -10.89 -4.53
N ASP A 36 12.43 -11.92 -4.96
CA ASP A 36 11.68 -11.94 -6.21
C ASP A 36 10.94 -10.61 -6.44
N PRO A 37 10.91 -10.05 -7.69
CA PRO A 37 10.24 -8.80 -7.97
C PRO A 37 8.76 -8.82 -7.55
N TYR A 38 8.07 -9.94 -7.67
CA TYR A 38 6.66 -10.07 -7.27
C TYR A 38 6.49 -10.03 -5.75
N VAL A 39 7.41 -10.65 -5.00
CA VAL A 39 7.45 -10.54 -3.53
C VAL A 39 7.68 -9.08 -3.12
N THR A 40 8.61 -8.40 -3.77
CA THR A 40 8.89 -6.97 -3.53
C THR A 40 7.66 -6.11 -3.83
N ALA A 41 6.98 -6.36 -4.95
CA ALA A 41 5.75 -5.68 -5.35
C ALA A 41 4.63 -5.88 -4.33
N MET A 42 4.45 -7.12 -3.87
CA MET A 42 3.45 -7.45 -2.87
C MET A 42 3.71 -6.75 -1.53
N LEU A 43 4.97 -6.64 -1.11
CA LEU A 43 5.39 -5.90 0.09
C LEU A 43 5.19 -4.39 -0.04
N ALA A 44 5.43 -3.83 -1.23
CA ALA A 44 5.34 -2.39 -1.47
C ALA A 44 3.89 -1.90 -1.43
N GLU A 45 2.99 -2.52 -2.20
CA GLU A 45 1.60 -2.03 -2.35
C GLU A 45 0.55 -3.16 -2.47
N GLY A 46 1.00 -4.42 -2.42
CA GLY A 46 0.12 -5.60 -2.52
C GLY A 46 -0.26 -5.96 -3.96
N PRO A 47 -1.42 -6.64 -4.17
CA PRO A 47 -1.79 -7.22 -5.47
C PRO A 47 -1.80 -6.23 -6.63
N LYS A 48 -2.14 -4.97 -6.38
CA LYS A 48 -2.11 -3.91 -7.40
C LYS A 48 -0.70 -3.70 -7.97
N ARG A 49 0.32 -3.74 -7.10
CA ARG A 49 1.71 -3.59 -7.51
C ARG A 49 2.22 -4.83 -8.23
N VAL A 50 1.82 -6.02 -7.77
CA VAL A 50 2.14 -7.28 -8.47
C VAL A 50 1.60 -7.23 -9.90
N ALA A 51 0.31 -6.90 -10.08
CA ALA A 51 -0.29 -6.78 -11.40
C ALA A 51 0.42 -5.75 -12.29
N LEU A 52 0.83 -4.61 -11.74
CA LEU A 52 1.60 -3.60 -12.46
C LEU A 52 2.95 -4.15 -12.93
N THR A 53 3.67 -4.85 -12.05
CA THR A 53 4.96 -5.45 -12.36
C THR A 53 4.83 -6.48 -13.49
N VAL A 54 3.83 -7.38 -13.40
CA VAL A 54 3.55 -8.38 -14.46
C VAL A 54 3.20 -7.70 -15.79
N LEU A 55 2.35 -6.66 -15.77
CA LEU A 55 2.02 -5.91 -17.00
C LEU A 55 3.26 -5.30 -17.65
N CYS A 56 4.13 -4.66 -16.86
CA CYS A 56 5.37 -4.08 -17.39
C CYS A 56 6.32 -5.14 -17.96
N GLU A 57 6.41 -6.30 -17.35
CA GLU A 57 7.20 -7.42 -17.87
C GLU A 57 6.61 -7.97 -19.16
N MET A 58 5.29 -8.13 -19.25
CA MET A 58 4.62 -8.61 -20.47
C MET A 58 4.80 -7.61 -21.63
N VAL A 59 4.73 -6.31 -21.37
CA VAL A 59 5.02 -5.29 -22.40
C VAL A 59 6.47 -5.34 -22.79
N GLY A 60 7.40 -5.41 -21.84
CA GLY A 60 8.83 -5.50 -22.11
C GLY A 60 9.25 -6.77 -22.87
N ALA A 61 8.52 -7.88 -22.68
CA ALA A 61 8.70 -9.14 -23.38
C ALA A 61 7.95 -9.22 -24.73
N GLY A 62 7.25 -8.17 -25.15
CA GLY A 62 6.46 -8.17 -26.38
C GLY A 62 5.21 -9.04 -26.34
N GLN A 63 4.80 -9.55 -25.19
CA GLN A 63 3.60 -10.39 -25.01
C GLN A 63 2.32 -9.56 -24.91
N LEU A 64 2.46 -8.27 -24.62
CA LEU A 64 1.39 -7.30 -24.55
C LEU A 64 1.83 -6.02 -25.28
N ALA A 65 0.97 -5.46 -26.13
CA ALA A 65 1.21 -4.14 -26.72
C ALA A 65 0.19 -3.13 -26.18
N VAL A 66 0.64 -1.91 -25.93
CA VAL A 66 -0.23 -0.77 -25.56
C VAL A 66 -0.16 0.27 -26.65
N ASP A 67 -1.30 0.64 -27.22
CA ASP A 67 -1.38 1.65 -28.26
C ASP A 67 -1.41 3.10 -27.70
N LYS A 68 -1.36 4.07 -28.59
CA LYS A 68 -1.38 5.52 -28.26
C LYS A 68 -2.69 5.94 -27.56
N GLN A 69 -3.78 5.18 -27.71
CA GLN A 69 -5.06 5.41 -27.06
C GLN A 69 -5.14 4.73 -25.68
N GLY A 70 -4.04 4.11 -25.23
CA GLY A 70 -3.98 3.42 -23.95
C GLY A 70 -4.73 2.09 -23.93
N ARG A 71 -4.95 1.47 -25.09
CA ARG A 71 -5.57 0.16 -25.19
C ARG A 71 -4.49 -0.92 -25.25
N ALA A 72 -4.61 -1.90 -24.37
CA ALA A 72 -3.78 -3.09 -24.35
C ALA A 72 -4.36 -4.16 -25.27
N ARG A 73 -3.48 -4.93 -25.94
CA ARG A 73 -3.81 -6.13 -26.71
C ARG A 73 -2.80 -7.23 -26.46
N PRO A 74 -3.21 -8.50 -26.38
CA PRO A 74 -2.26 -9.62 -26.30
C PRO A 74 -1.53 -9.77 -27.64
N MET A 75 -0.25 -10.14 -27.60
CA MET A 75 0.65 -10.22 -28.79
C MET A 75 1.24 -11.60 -28.97
N GLY A 76 0.73 -12.64 -28.36
CA GLY A 76 1.31 -13.97 -28.49
C GLY A 76 0.49 -15.05 -27.79
N ASP A 77 1.00 -16.28 -27.87
CA ASP A 77 0.37 -17.46 -27.32
C ASP A 77 0.36 -17.51 -25.79
N ALA A 78 -0.51 -18.35 -25.24
CA ALA A 78 -0.68 -18.54 -23.81
C ALA A 78 0.64 -18.89 -23.13
N VAL A 79 1.01 -18.08 -22.14
CA VAL A 79 2.20 -18.32 -21.32
C VAL A 79 1.84 -19.24 -20.16
N ALA A 80 2.71 -20.18 -19.80
CA ALA A 80 2.49 -21.12 -18.69
C ALA A 80 2.49 -20.46 -17.28
N ASP A 81 2.96 -19.22 -17.15
CA ASP A 81 3.04 -18.48 -15.90
C ASP A 81 1.62 -18.07 -15.40
N PRO A 82 1.20 -18.50 -14.20
CA PRO A 82 -0.12 -18.22 -13.66
C PRO A 82 -0.42 -16.71 -13.47
N LEU A 83 0.58 -15.89 -13.17
CA LEU A 83 0.41 -14.44 -13.03
C LEU A 83 0.12 -13.78 -14.37
N ARG A 84 0.83 -14.18 -15.43
CA ARG A 84 0.60 -13.71 -16.80
C ARG A 84 -0.74 -14.19 -17.35
N GLN A 85 -1.11 -15.45 -17.06
CA GLN A 85 -2.44 -15.95 -17.39
C GLN A 85 -3.56 -15.18 -16.71
N ALA A 86 -3.38 -14.75 -15.46
CA ALA A 86 -4.33 -13.91 -14.76
C ALA A 86 -4.53 -12.55 -15.45
N VAL A 87 -3.46 -11.97 -16.01
CA VAL A 87 -3.55 -10.76 -16.83
C VAL A 87 -4.31 -11.03 -18.12
N LEU A 88 -3.98 -12.11 -18.85
CA LEU A 88 -4.65 -12.47 -20.11
C LEU A 88 -6.14 -12.77 -19.90
N ARG A 89 -6.52 -13.46 -18.83
CA ARG A 89 -7.95 -13.65 -18.46
C ARG A 89 -8.67 -12.33 -18.20
N GLY A 90 -7.94 -11.29 -17.77
CA GLY A 90 -8.50 -9.96 -17.57
C GLY A 90 -9.09 -9.31 -18.84
N PHE A 91 -8.72 -9.79 -20.04
CA PHE A 91 -9.32 -9.36 -21.30
C PHE A 91 -10.75 -9.86 -21.50
N ASP A 92 -11.13 -11.00 -20.86
CA ASP A 92 -12.50 -11.52 -20.89
C ASP A 92 -13.05 -11.67 -22.33
N GLY A 93 -12.25 -12.26 -23.22
CA GLY A 93 -12.57 -12.45 -24.64
C GLY A 93 -12.51 -11.18 -25.51
N GLN A 94 -12.21 -10.03 -24.93
CA GLN A 94 -12.06 -8.78 -25.69
C GLN A 94 -10.68 -8.72 -26.37
N PRO A 95 -10.58 -8.46 -27.68
CA PRO A 95 -9.29 -8.38 -28.36
C PRO A 95 -8.46 -7.15 -27.96
N ARG A 96 -9.10 -6.13 -27.40
CA ARG A 96 -8.48 -4.89 -26.91
C ARG A 96 -9.21 -4.37 -25.69
N LEU A 97 -8.48 -3.92 -24.68
CA LEU A 97 -9.03 -3.36 -23.45
C LEU A 97 -8.18 -2.17 -23.00
N ARG A 98 -8.79 -1.18 -22.34
CA ARG A 98 -8.01 -0.09 -21.71
C ARG A 98 -7.04 -0.67 -20.69
N ALA A 99 -5.76 -0.27 -20.75
CA ALA A 99 -4.71 -0.79 -19.86
C ALA A 99 -5.05 -0.60 -18.38
N GLN A 100 -5.69 0.53 -18.02
CA GLN A 100 -6.15 0.78 -16.65
C GLN A 100 -7.23 -0.22 -16.18
N THR A 101 -8.17 -0.56 -17.06
CA THR A 101 -9.22 -1.57 -16.78
C THR A 101 -8.59 -2.95 -16.63
N LEU A 102 -7.66 -3.30 -17.52
CA LEU A 102 -6.92 -4.56 -17.47
C LEU A 102 -6.15 -4.68 -16.15
N TRP A 103 -5.40 -3.65 -15.79
CA TRP A 103 -4.70 -3.59 -14.51
C TRP A 103 -5.62 -3.78 -13.31
N ALA A 104 -6.77 -3.07 -13.29
CA ALA A 104 -7.74 -3.18 -12.20
C ALA A 104 -8.35 -4.58 -12.09
N ARG A 105 -8.63 -5.25 -13.24
CA ARG A 105 -9.12 -6.64 -13.27
C ARG A 105 -8.05 -7.61 -12.82
N ALA A 106 -6.84 -7.53 -13.37
CA ALA A 106 -5.72 -8.37 -12.98
C ALA A 106 -5.41 -8.27 -11.47
N ALA A 107 -5.41 -7.06 -10.91
CA ALA A 107 -5.15 -6.85 -9.49
C ALA A 107 -6.18 -7.52 -8.54
N ARG A 108 -7.36 -7.88 -9.05
CA ARG A 108 -8.40 -8.60 -8.30
C ARG A 108 -8.24 -10.13 -8.39
N ALA A 109 -7.48 -10.62 -9.35
CA ALA A 109 -7.27 -12.04 -9.53
C ALA A 109 -6.60 -12.68 -8.29
N PRO A 110 -7.06 -13.87 -7.85
CA PRO A 110 -6.53 -14.53 -6.66
C PRO A 110 -5.04 -14.84 -6.77
N GLU A 111 -4.53 -15.12 -7.96
CA GLU A 111 -3.13 -15.40 -8.24
C GLU A 111 -2.21 -14.20 -7.90
N MET A 112 -2.71 -12.98 -7.97
CA MET A 112 -1.93 -11.78 -7.58
C MET A 112 -1.76 -11.64 -6.06
N ARG A 113 -2.43 -12.49 -5.28
CA ARG A 113 -2.32 -12.53 -3.81
C ARG A 113 -1.27 -13.54 -3.40
N LEU A 114 -0.01 -13.19 -3.54
CA LEU A 114 1.09 -14.06 -3.16
C LEU A 114 1.06 -14.36 -1.67
N ALA A 115 1.22 -15.63 -1.31
CA ALA A 115 1.45 -16.04 0.07
C ALA A 115 2.87 -15.62 0.47
N LEU A 116 2.98 -14.71 1.44
CA LEU A 116 4.26 -14.24 1.96
C LEU A 116 4.46 -14.73 3.39
N PRO A 117 5.72 -14.93 3.83
CA PRO A 117 6.02 -15.24 5.21
C PRO A 117 5.47 -14.16 6.16
N GLU A 118 4.92 -14.60 7.29
CA GLU A 118 4.34 -13.70 8.33
C GLU A 118 5.37 -12.70 8.87
N SER A 119 6.66 -13.04 8.81
CA SER A 119 7.73 -12.13 9.20
C SER A 119 7.80 -10.86 8.32
N LEU A 120 7.30 -10.90 7.09
CA LEU A 120 7.36 -9.81 6.12
C LEU A 120 6.08 -8.96 6.07
N LEU A 121 4.93 -9.55 6.40
CA LEU A 121 3.64 -8.85 6.42
C LEU A 121 3.08 -8.78 7.84
N PHE A 122 2.42 -7.68 8.16
CA PHE A 122 1.60 -7.63 9.37
C PHE A 122 0.33 -8.47 9.18
N GLU A 123 0.09 -9.35 10.13
CA GLU A 123 -1.17 -10.07 10.22
C GLU A 123 -2.36 -9.08 10.26
N PRO A 124 -3.47 -9.35 9.53
CA PRO A 124 -4.63 -8.45 9.50
C PRO A 124 -5.18 -8.15 10.90
N ALA A 125 -5.19 -9.14 11.80
CA ALA A 125 -5.62 -8.98 13.19
C ALA A 125 -4.71 -7.99 13.94
N ARG A 126 -3.39 -8.07 13.75
CA ARG A 126 -2.42 -7.14 14.36
C ARG A 126 -2.60 -5.73 13.84
N ARG A 127 -2.88 -5.56 12.54
CA ARG A 127 -3.19 -4.23 11.97
C ARG A 127 -4.44 -3.62 12.60
N ARG A 128 -5.51 -4.42 12.78
CA ARG A 128 -6.73 -3.97 13.46
C ARG A 128 -6.46 -3.58 14.91
N ARG A 129 -5.66 -4.34 15.65
CA ARG A 129 -5.26 -3.99 17.03
C ARG A 129 -4.51 -2.66 17.08
N ILE A 130 -3.59 -2.41 16.15
CA ILE A 130 -2.88 -1.12 16.05
C ILE A 130 -3.86 0.03 15.77
N ALA A 131 -4.84 -0.18 14.90
CA ALA A 131 -5.86 0.83 14.61
C ALA A 131 -6.78 1.13 15.80
N LEU A 132 -6.93 0.19 16.73
CA LEU A 132 -7.75 0.34 17.94
C LEU A 132 -6.99 0.97 19.13
N VAL A 133 -5.67 1.14 19.03
CA VAL A 133 -4.85 1.76 20.10
C VAL A 133 -5.39 3.13 20.58
N PRO A 134 -5.87 4.03 19.70
CA PRO A 134 -6.39 5.32 20.15
C PRO A 134 -7.73 5.23 20.89
N VAL A 135 -8.48 4.13 20.78
CA VAL A 135 -9.83 4.00 21.35
C VAL A 135 -9.84 4.14 22.88
N PRO A 136 -9.03 3.40 23.67
CA PRO A 136 -9.04 3.56 25.13
C PRO A 136 -8.59 4.95 25.59
N LEU A 137 -7.61 5.56 24.90
CA LEU A 137 -7.17 6.92 25.21
C LEU A 137 -8.28 7.95 24.99
N ALA A 138 -9.06 7.78 23.96
CA ALA A 138 -10.13 8.66 23.63
C ALA A 138 -11.38 8.44 24.49
N VAL A 139 -11.66 7.18 24.89
CA VAL A 139 -12.67 6.90 25.91
C VAL A 139 -12.30 7.57 27.23
N ALA A 140 -11.03 7.50 27.64
CA ALA A 140 -10.53 8.20 28.83
C ALA A 140 -10.68 9.72 28.72
N ALA A 141 -10.38 10.31 27.54
CA ALA A 141 -10.55 11.74 27.30
C ALA A 141 -12.03 12.19 27.35
N VAL A 142 -12.94 11.38 26.81
CA VAL A 142 -14.39 11.64 26.83
C VAL A 142 -14.96 11.44 28.24
N ALA A 143 -14.56 10.42 28.97
CA ALA A 143 -15.02 10.15 30.33
C ALA A 143 -14.48 11.18 31.34
N GLY A 144 -13.25 11.65 31.15
CA GLY A 144 -12.65 12.68 32.00
C GLY A 144 -13.12 14.11 31.70
N GLY A 145 -13.64 14.36 30.50
CA GLY A 145 -14.10 15.67 30.06
C GLY A 145 -15.18 16.29 30.95
N PRO A 146 -16.26 15.59 31.33
CA PRO A 146 -17.31 16.11 32.22
C PRO A 146 -16.83 16.50 33.60
N VAL A 147 -15.82 15.79 34.13
CA VAL A 147 -15.23 16.08 35.44
C VAL A 147 -14.44 17.38 35.45
N ILE A 148 -13.82 17.72 34.31
CA ILE A 148 -12.96 18.93 34.17
C ILE A 148 -13.77 20.15 33.73
N LEU A 149 -14.92 19.94 33.07
CA LEU A 149 -15.73 20.96 32.40
C LEU A 149 -17.20 20.91 32.85
N ALA A 150 -17.44 20.82 34.15
CA ALA A 150 -18.77 20.66 34.72
C ALA A 150 -19.83 21.68 34.27
N ASP A 151 -19.40 22.84 33.80
CA ASP A 151 -20.29 23.94 33.39
C ASP A 151 -20.65 23.92 31.87
N LEU A 152 -20.13 22.97 31.09
CA LEU A 152 -20.40 22.87 29.66
C LEU A 152 -21.42 21.77 29.32
N PRO A 153 -22.34 22.03 28.37
CA PRO A 153 -23.30 20.99 27.95
C PRO A 153 -22.55 19.76 27.40
N ALA A 154 -22.93 18.59 27.88
CA ALA A 154 -22.27 17.30 27.58
C ALA A 154 -22.06 17.04 26.07
N GLY A 155 -22.98 17.51 25.22
CA GLY A 155 -22.84 17.38 23.76
C GLY A 155 -21.66 18.13 23.17
N LEU A 156 -21.23 19.25 23.75
CA LEU A 156 -20.08 20.04 23.29
C LEU A 156 -18.73 19.35 23.58
N ILE A 157 -18.70 18.38 24.47
CA ILE A 157 -17.50 17.63 24.88
C ILE A 157 -17.43 16.29 24.17
N VAL A 158 -18.57 15.57 24.11
CA VAL A 158 -18.63 14.21 23.58
C VAL A 158 -18.44 14.17 22.07
N VAL A 159 -19.08 15.09 21.33
CA VAL A 159 -19.02 15.09 19.86
C VAL A 159 -17.59 15.30 19.32
N PRO A 160 -16.81 16.30 19.76
CA PRO A 160 -15.42 16.44 19.32
C PRO A 160 -14.54 15.26 19.72
N GLY A 161 -14.74 14.71 20.92
CA GLY A 161 -14.01 13.53 21.38
C GLY A 161 -14.20 12.32 20.46
N VAL A 162 -15.45 11.98 20.16
CA VAL A 162 -15.79 10.88 19.24
C VAL A 162 -15.22 11.14 17.83
N ALA A 163 -15.32 12.38 17.34
CA ALA A 163 -14.77 12.74 16.03
C ALA A 163 -13.23 12.52 15.96
N VAL A 164 -12.49 12.94 16.98
CA VAL A 164 -11.04 12.74 17.07
C VAL A 164 -10.69 11.25 17.09
N VAL A 165 -11.45 10.41 17.80
CA VAL A 165 -11.27 8.96 17.81
C VAL A 165 -11.45 8.36 16.43
N LEU A 166 -12.56 8.68 15.78
CA LEU A 166 -12.89 8.15 14.45
C LEU A 166 -11.83 8.57 13.43
N VAL A 167 -11.50 9.85 13.38
CA VAL A 167 -10.47 10.36 12.45
C VAL A 167 -9.10 9.72 12.71
N SER A 168 -8.69 9.60 13.97
CA SER A 168 -7.41 8.99 14.34
C SER A 168 -7.38 7.50 14.01
N SER A 169 -8.47 6.77 14.26
CA SER A 169 -8.57 5.34 13.95
C SER A 169 -8.56 5.10 12.44
N ILE A 170 -9.30 5.89 11.68
CA ILE A 170 -9.32 5.84 10.21
C ILE A 170 -7.94 6.18 9.66
N ALA A 171 -7.31 7.26 10.14
CA ALA A 171 -5.97 7.66 9.75
C ALA A 171 -4.94 6.56 10.02
N LEU A 172 -5.01 5.90 11.18
CA LEU A 172 -4.14 4.76 11.52
C LEU A 172 -4.38 3.56 10.60
N MET A 173 -5.65 3.22 10.30
CA MET A 173 -5.95 2.14 9.36
C MET A 173 -5.37 2.40 7.97
N ILE A 174 -5.55 3.62 7.46
CA ILE A 174 -5.08 4.00 6.11
C ILE A 174 -3.55 4.06 6.07
N THR A 175 -2.94 4.64 7.10
CA THR A 175 -1.49 4.92 7.12
C THR A 175 -0.64 3.78 7.67
N THR A 176 -1.22 2.75 8.31
CA THR A 176 -0.44 1.59 8.78
C THR A 176 0.04 0.78 7.59
N PRO A 177 1.35 0.67 7.37
CA PRO A 177 1.90 -0.06 6.24
C PRO A 177 1.56 -1.55 6.34
N ARG A 178 1.38 -2.19 5.18
CA ARG A 178 1.13 -3.64 5.11
C ARG A 178 2.38 -4.45 5.49
N ALA A 179 3.55 -3.95 5.09
CA ALA A 179 4.82 -4.59 5.34
C ALA A 179 5.37 -4.28 6.75
N THR A 180 5.94 -5.30 7.38
CA THR A 180 6.69 -5.17 8.63
C THR A 180 7.92 -4.27 8.44
N PRO A 181 8.63 -3.87 9.50
CA PRO A 181 9.93 -3.19 9.36
C PRO A 181 10.92 -3.96 8.49
N LEU A 182 10.93 -5.30 8.60
CA LEU A 182 11.75 -6.17 7.76
C LEU A 182 11.31 -6.12 6.29
N GLY A 183 10.03 -6.30 6.00
CA GLY A 183 9.50 -6.20 4.64
C GLY A 183 9.78 -4.84 3.99
N ARG A 184 9.70 -3.74 4.75
CA ARG A 184 10.08 -2.41 4.27
C ARG A 184 11.58 -2.25 4.04
N ALA A 185 12.41 -2.93 4.82
CA ALA A 185 13.86 -2.97 4.58
C ALA A 185 14.16 -3.67 3.25
N VAL A 186 13.47 -4.80 2.95
CA VAL A 186 13.57 -5.49 1.65
C VAL A 186 13.24 -4.52 0.50
N VAL A 187 12.08 -3.88 0.52
CA VAL A 187 11.68 -2.95 -0.55
C VAL A 187 12.70 -1.83 -0.72
N ARG A 188 13.22 -1.26 0.36
CA ARG A 188 14.24 -0.19 0.30
C ARG A 188 15.57 -0.68 -0.26
N SER A 189 16.03 -1.88 0.13
CA SER A 189 17.28 -2.46 -0.40
C SER A 189 17.18 -2.71 -1.89
N VAL A 190 16.05 -3.28 -2.35
CA VAL A 190 15.76 -3.50 -3.77
C VAL A 190 15.72 -2.17 -4.54
N ALA A 191 15.02 -1.15 -4.02
CA ALA A 191 14.97 0.17 -4.66
C ALA A 191 16.36 0.84 -4.76
N LYS A 192 17.24 0.60 -3.79
CA LYS A 192 18.61 1.11 -3.79
C LYS A 192 19.48 0.35 -4.79
N ALA A 193 19.42 -0.98 -4.83
CA ALA A 193 20.14 -1.83 -5.77
C ALA A 193 19.71 -1.54 -7.22
N HIS A 194 18.40 -1.41 -7.47
CA HIS A 194 17.91 -1.02 -8.80
C HIS A 194 18.47 0.36 -9.25
N ARG A 195 18.54 1.36 -8.35
CA ARG A 195 19.13 2.68 -8.70
C ARG A 195 20.61 2.60 -9.08
N ARG A 196 21.34 1.59 -8.56
CA ARG A 196 22.73 1.33 -8.93
C ARG A 196 22.89 0.53 -10.22
N GLY A 197 21.80 0.12 -10.85
CA GLY A 197 21.82 -0.71 -12.06
C GLY A 197 22.08 -2.19 -11.81
N GLU A 198 22.08 -2.63 -10.54
CA GLU A 198 22.36 -4.01 -10.12
C GLU A 198 21.19 -4.98 -10.39
N LEU A 199 19.99 -4.45 -10.64
CA LEU A 199 18.75 -5.23 -10.78
C LEU A 199 17.97 -4.88 -12.05
N ALA A 200 17.24 -5.85 -12.59
CA ALA A 200 16.38 -5.69 -13.75
C ALA A 200 15.28 -4.63 -13.56
N ALA A 201 14.70 -4.16 -14.67
CA ALA A 201 13.68 -3.11 -14.68
C ALA A 201 12.42 -3.49 -13.87
N SER A 202 12.04 -4.77 -13.85
CA SER A 202 10.91 -5.30 -13.06
C SER A 202 11.03 -5.00 -11.58
N PHE A 203 12.23 -5.09 -11.01
CA PHE A 203 12.48 -4.72 -9.61
C PHE A 203 12.27 -3.23 -9.35
N GLY A 204 12.56 -2.37 -10.34
CA GLY A 204 12.28 -0.95 -10.26
C GLY A 204 10.79 -0.67 -10.15
N VAL A 205 9.98 -1.29 -11.01
CA VAL A 205 8.52 -1.18 -10.98
C VAL A 205 7.96 -1.78 -9.69
N ALA A 206 8.45 -2.94 -9.26
CA ALA A 206 8.05 -3.58 -8.03
C ALA A 206 8.24 -2.68 -6.79
N ALA A 207 9.41 -2.07 -6.65
CA ALA A 207 9.77 -1.27 -5.48
C ALA A 207 9.26 0.19 -5.54
N ARG A 208 9.24 0.82 -6.73
CA ARG A 208 8.97 2.26 -6.93
C ARG A 208 7.64 2.55 -7.63
N GLY A 209 7.10 1.60 -8.38
CA GLY A 209 5.85 1.70 -9.11
C GLY A 209 5.89 2.58 -10.34
N GLY A 210 4.85 3.41 -10.52
CA GLY A 210 4.68 4.27 -11.68
C GLY A 210 5.95 4.96 -12.17
N PRO A 211 6.72 5.66 -11.31
CA PRO A 211 7.95 6.34 -11.71
C PRO A 211 9.05 5.45 -12.33
N ALA A 212 8.93 4.13 -12.23
CA ALA A 212 9.86 3.17 -12.82
C ALA A 212 9.34 2.49 -14.10
N VAL A 213 8.13 2.79 -14.52
CA VAL A 213 7.56 2.30 -15.79
C VAL A 213 8.28 3.02 -16.94
N ARG A 214 9.00 2.25 -17.77
CA ARG A 214 9.81 2.79 -18.85
C ARG A 214 9.04 3.03 -20.15
N ASP A 215 7.99 2.23 -20.39
CA ASP A 215 7.17 2.38 -21.60
C ASP A 215 6.27 3.62 -21.45
N PRO A 216 6.41 4.64 -22.32
CA PRO A 216 5.68 5.90 -22.21
C PRO A 216 4.19 5.74 -22.49
N TYR A 217 3.80 4.81 -23.35
CA TYR A 217 2.39 4.56 -23.65
C TYR A 217 1.69 3.84 -22.49
N LEU A 218 2.36 2.85 -21.91
CA LEU A 218 1.85 2.16 -20.73
C LEU A 218 1.76 3.12 -19.54
N TYR A 219 2.79 3.96 -19.32
CA TYR A 219 2.77 4.96 -18.25
C TYR A 219 1.57 5.89 -18.38
N ARG A 220 1.42 6.52 -19.55
CA ARG A 220 0.31 7.43 -19.86
C ARG A 220 -1.04 6.74 -19.73
N ALA A 221 -1.18 5.51 -20.19
CA ALA A 221 -2.39 4.74 -20.12
C ALA A 221 -2.85 4.40 -18.69
N LEU A 222 -1.90 4.24 -17.75
CA LEU A 222 -2.16 3.85 -16.37
C LEU A 222 -2.28 5.04 -15.42
N PHE A 223 -1.49 6.10 -15.63
CA PHE A 223 -1.31 7.19 -14.68
C PHE A 223 -1.72 8.57 -15.23
N GLY A 224 -2.01 8.66 -16.52
CA GLY A 224 -2.27 9.93 -17.22
C GLY A 224 -0.99 10.62 -17.73
N ASP A 225 -1.17 11.77 -18.37
CA ASP A 225 -0.03 12.56 -18.80
C ASP A 225 0.73 13.11 -17.58
N PRO A 226 2.06 13.01 -17.57
CA PRO A 226 2.86 13.73 -16.59
C PRO A 226 2.65 15.23 -16.83
N GLY A 227 1.98 15.93 -15.90
CA GLY A 227 1.83 17.38 -15.94
C GLY A 227 3.18 18.10 -15.87
#